data_5b207e8846b0d53152102771ab775527
#
_entry.id   5b207e8846b0d53152102771ab775527
#
_cell.length_a   1.000
_cell.length_b   1.000
_cell.length_c   1.000
_cell.angle_alpha   90.00
_cell.angle_beta   90.00
_cell.angle_gamma   90.00
#
_symmetry.space_group_name_H-M   'P 1'
#
loop_
_entity.id
_entity.type
_entity.pdbx_description
1 polymer ?
#
loop_
_entity_poly.entity_id
_entity_poly.type
_entity_poly.pdbx_seq_one_letter_code
_entity_poly.pdbx_strand_id
1 'polypeptide(L)'
;MSTHFDILIQGARLRGHSQAIDIGIRDGKIMALEKQLEGEAELTIEAAGNLVTESFVNPHLHLCKVYTRQMMDDEALTGYHAEGMGKAMTTIELAARVKEKYAEEWIIKNVRRALAQAALYGNTHIRAFADVDSKARLEGMKALIRAREEFKGIVELQVCAFAQDGLAREPGASE
;
A
#
# COMPACT_ATOMS: atom_id res chain seq x y z
N MET A 1 3.37 34.98 -23.04
CA MET A 1 2.25 34.02 -22.89
C MET A 1 2.26 33.61 -21.43
N SER A 2 1.15 33.77 -20.70
CA SER A 2 1.07 33.33 -19.30
C SER A 2 1.25 31.80 -19.28
N THR A 3 2.17 31.32 -18.45
CA THR A 3 2.34 29.88 -18.25
C THR A 3 1.21 29.40 -17.35
N HIS A 4 0.41 28.44 -17.83
CA HIS A 4 -0.66 27.85 -17.04
C HIS A 4 -0.26 26.46 -16.56
N PHE A 5 -0.48 26.19 -15.26
CA PHE A 5 -0.22 24.91 -14.61
C PHE A 5 -1.52 24.31 -14.10
N ASP A 6 -1.60 22.99 -14.03
CA ASP A 6 -2.67 22.30 -13.30
C ASP A 6 -2.42 22.45 -11.79
N ILE A 7 -1.13 22.27 -11.38
CA ILE A 7 -0.71 22.42 -10.00
C ILE A 7 0.59 23.23 -9.95
N LEU A 8 0.62 24.22 -9.07
CA LEU A 8 1.82 24.98 -8.70
C LEU A 8 2.13 24.73 -7.22
N ILE A 9 3.28 24.13 -6.91
CA ILE A 9 3.76 23.97 -5.54
C ILE A 9 4.81 25.02 -5.28
N GLN A 10 4.58 25.91 -4.34
CA GLN A 10 5.47 27.03 -4.04
C GLN A 10 6.29 26.77 -2.77
N GLY A 11 7.54 27.18 -2.80
CA GLY A 11 8.44 27.12 -1.65
C GLY A 11 8.78 25.70 -1.21
N ALA A 12 8.86 24.73 -2.14
CA ALA A 12 9.16 23.32 -1.84
C ALA A 12 10.65 23.11 -1.57
N ARG A 13 11.00 22.34 -0.55
CA ARG A 13 12.35 21.85 -0.33
C ARG A 13 12.50 20.46 -0.96
N LEU A 14 13.39 20.34 -1.96
CA LEU A 14 13.68 19.08 -2.64
C LEU A 14 15.02 18.50 -2.19
N ARG A 15 15.15 17.18 -2.28
CA ARG A 15 16.43 16.49 -2.09
C ARG A 15 17.43 16.98 -3.12
N GLY A 16 18.64 17.34 -2.70
CA GLY A 16 19.71 17.84 -3.56
C GLY A 16 19.63 19.33 -3.89
N HIS A 17 18.61 20.04 -3.44
CA HIS A 17 18.50 21.50 -3.58
C HIS A 17 18.80 22.19 -2.26
N SER A 18 19.66 23.22 -2.29
CA SER A 18 20.05 24.00 -1.11
C SER A 18 19.03 25.08 -0.74
N GLN A 19 18.16 25.44 -1.66
CA GLN A 19 17.13 26.46 -1.50
C GLN A 19 15.77 25.89 -1.82
N ALA A 20 14.71 26.48 -1.26
CA ALA A 20 13.35 26.19 -1.66
C ALA A 20 13.12 26.62 -3.12
N ILE A 21 12.34 25.85 -3.84
CA ILE A 21 12.00 26.06 -5.25
C ILE A 21 10.52 25.86 -5.48
N ASP A 22 10.01 26.38 -6.57
CA ASP A 22 8.66 26.16 -7.03
C ASP A 22 8.64 25.03 -8.06
N ILE A 23 7.53 24.28 -8.08
CA ILE A 23 7.30 23.14 -8.97
C ILE A 23 6.02 23.41 -9.77
N GLY A 24 6.15 23.54 -11.07
CA GLY A 24 5.02 23.67 -12.00
C GLY A 24 4.68 22.32 -12.64
N ILE A 25 3.42 21.86 -12.49
CA ILE A 25 2.92 20.61 -13.01
C ILE A 25 1.81 20.89 -14.02
N ARG A 26 1.87 20.21 -15.18
CA ARG A 26 0.82 20.23 -16.20
C ARG A 26 0.73 18.87 -16.89
N ASP A 27 -0.48 18.41 -17.16
CA ASP A 27 -0.76 17.09 -17.79
C ASP A 27 -0.05 15.94 -17.06
N GLY A 28 -0.04 15.99 -15.72
CA GLY A 28 0.60 14.99 -14.86
C GLY A 28 2.13 14.95 -14.93
N LYS A 29 2.77 15.99 -15.49
CA LYS A 29 4.23 16.07 -15.64
C LYS A 29 4.78 17.33 -14.98
N ILE A 30 5.96 17.20 -14.38
CA ILE A 30 6.73 18.34 -13.90
C ILE A 30 7.25 19.09 -15.13
N MET A 31 6.80 20.32 -15.33
CA MET A 31 7.16 21.17 -16.46
C MET A 31 8.27 22.16 -16.11
N ALA A 32 8.33 22.58 -14.85
CA ALA A 32 9.32 23.56 -14.40
C ALA A 32 9.72 23.32 -12.94
N LEU A 33 10.99 23.57 -12.63
CA LEU A 33 11.58 23.56 -11.30
C LEU A 33 12.48 24.81 -11.20
N GLU A 34 11.99 25.87 -10.56
CA GLU A 34 12.70 27.15 -10.50
C GLU A 34 12.57 27.78 -9.10
N LYS A 35 13.41 28.77 -8.80
CA LYS A 35 13.37 29.48 -7.52
C LYS A 35 12.05 30.21 -7.30
N GLN A 36 11.46 30.68 -8.37
CA GLN A 36 10.17 31.34 -8.40
C GLN A 36 9.55 31.15 -9.77
N LEU A 37 8.33 30.63 -9.79
CA LEU A 37 7.54 30.46 -11.01
C LEU A 37 6.43 31.50 -11.04
N GLU A 38 6.35 32.17 -12.18
CA GLU A 38 5.24 33.06 -12.47
C GLU A 38 4.25 32.34 -13.41
N GLY A 39 2.97 32.37 -13.05
CA GLY A 39 1.92 31.76 -13.85
C GLY A 39 0.62 31.59 -13.08
N GLU A 40 -0.44 31.24 -13.78
CA GLU A 40 -1.71 30.84 -13.20
C GLU A 40 -1.73 29.33 -13.00
N ALA A 41 -2.43 28.86 -11.97
CA ALA A 41 -2.60 27.43 -11.72
C ALA A 41 -4.02 27.16 -11.27
N GLU A 42 -4.56 25.97 -11.62
CA GLU A 42 -5.85 25.51 -11.11
C GLU A 42 -5.78 25.24 -9.60
N LEU A 43 -4.65 24.70 -9.13
CA LEU A 43 -4.39 24.45 -7.71
C LEU A 43 -3.00 24.97 -7.36
N THR A 44 -2.94 25.84 -6.34
CA THR A 44 -1.67 26.26 -5.73
C THR A 44 -1.52 25.64 -4.36
N ILE A 45 -0.37 25.02 -4.10
CA ILE A 45 0.00 24.41 -2.82
C ILE A 45 1.18 25.17 -2.25
N GLU A 46 1.01 25.82 -1.11
CA GLU A 46 2.10 26.46 -0.37
C GLU A 46 2.83 25.41 0.47
N ALA A 47 4.04 25.04 0.06
CA ALA A 47 4.87 24.06 0.78
C ALA A 47 5.58 24.68 1.99
N ALA A 48 5.71 26.01 2.07
CA ALA A 48 6.29 26.74 3.20
C ALA A 48 7.65 26.17 3.67
N GLY A 49 8.50 25.76 2.75
CA GLY A 49 9.80 25.16 3.04
C GLY A 49 9.74 23.69 3.50
N ASN A 50 8.56 23.06 3.48
CA ASN A 50 8.44 21.64 3.76
C ASN A 50 9.08 20.78 2.66
N LEU A 51 9.49 19.59 3.04
CA LEU A 51 10.07 18.62 2.12
C LEU A 51 8.98 18.09 1.17
N VAL A 52 9.24 18.17 -0.11
CA VAL A 52 8.47 17.52 -1.18
C VAL A 52 9.32 16.40 -1.77
N THR A 53 8.76 15.22 -1.90
CA THR A 53 9.44 14.02 -2.42
C THR A 53 8.59 13.35 -3.48
N GLU A 54 9.18 12.41 -4.19
CA GLU A 54 8.46 11.43 -4.96
C GLU A 54 7.49 10.67 -4.05
N SER A 55 6.44 10.11 -4.64
CA SER A 55 5.50 9.23 -3.92
C SER A 55 6.19 7.99 -3.37
N PHE A 56 5.57 7.39 -2.35
CA PHE A 56 6.11 6.17 -1.75
C PHE A 56 5.71 4.93 -2.54
N VAL A 57 6.66 3.98 -2.60
CA VAL A 57 6.44 2.64 -3.12
C VAL A 57 6.56 1.65 -1.97
N ASN A 58 5.55 0.82 -1.77
CA ASN A 58 5.61 -0.30 -0.82
C ASN A 58 5.89 -1.60 -1.59
N PRO A 59 7.14 -2.10 -1.57
CA PRO A 59 7.53 -3.25 -2.38
C PRO A 59 7.09 -4.59 -1.78
N HIS A 60 6.55 -4.62 -0.56
CA HIS A 60 6.18 -5.87 0.10
C HIS A 60 5.08 -5.67 1.13
N LEU A 61 3.85 -6.06 0.79
CA LEU A 61 2.72 -6.02 1.71
C LEU A 61 1.81 -7.25 1.49
N HIS A 62 1.59 -8.03 2.55
CA HIS A 62 0.58 -9.08 2.55
C HIS A 62 -0.82 -8.47 2.71
N LEU A 63 -1.32 -7.89 1.64
CA LEU A 63 -2.54 -7.09 1.68
C LEU A 63 -3.80 -7.92 1.99
N CYS A 64 -3.79 -9.22 1.69
CA CYS A 64 -4.88 -10.14 2.07
C CYS A 64 -5.00 -10.35 3.59
N LYS A 65 -3.94 -10.02 4.37
CA LYS A 65 -3.88 -10.22 5.83
C LYS A 65 -4.15 -8.96 6.64
N VAL A 66 -4.37 -7.83 6.01
CA VAL A 66 -4.60 -6.59 6.76
C VAL A 66 -5.83 -6.73 7.66
N TYR A 67 -5.67 -6.32 8.92
CA TYR A 67 -6.70 -6.38 9.96
C TYR A 67 -7.13 -7.81 10.38
N THR A 68 -6.42 -8.89 9.98
CA THR A 68 -6.75 -10.27 10.38
C THR A 68 -6.65 -10.50 11.88
N ARG A 69 -5.94 -9.65 12.62
CA ARG A 69 -5.92 -9.67 14.09
C ARG A 69 -7.33 -9.65 14.69
N GLN A 70 -8.29 -9.01 14.02
CA GLN A 70 -9.69 -8.97 14.45
C GLN A 70 -10.42 -10.32 14.33
N MET A 71 -9.82 -11.29 13.62
CA MET A 71 -10.34 -12.63 13.43
C MET A 71 -9.66 -13.67 14.34
N MET A 72 -8.60 -13.26 15.06
CA MET A 72 -7.88 -14.14 15.99
C MET A 72 -8.70 -14.35 17.24
N ASP A 73 -8.65 -15.58 17.77
CA ASP A 73 -9.21 -15.91 19.06
C ASP A 73 -8.31 -15.47 20.23
N ASP A 74 -8.82 -15.58 21.45
CA ASP A 74 -8.12 -15.13 22.65
C ASP A 74 -6.83 -15.93 22.90
N GLU A 75 -6.79 -17.22 22.54
CA GLU A 75 -5.60 -18.07 22.64
C GLU A 75 -4.49 -17.53 21.73
N ALA A 76 -4.83 -17.25 20.46
CA ALA A 76 -3.88 -16.71 19.48
C ALA A 76 -3.41 -15.30 19.85
N LEU A 77 -4.31 -14.45 20.36
CA LEU A 77 -3.95 -13.09 20.82
C LEU A 77 -3.02 -13.13 22.04
N THR A 78 -3.29 -14.01 23.02
CA THR A 78 -2.45 -14.18 24.20
C THR A 78 -1.07 -14.70 23.81
N GLY A 79 -1.00 -15.69 22.92
CA GLY A 79 0.26 -16.22 22.39
C GLY A 79 1.07 -15.16 21.64
N TYR A 80 0.40 -14.27 20.90
CA TYR A 80 1.05 -13.19 20.14
C TYR A 80 1.82 -12.18 21.00
N HIS A 81 1.38 -11.98 22.23
CA HIS A 81 2.04 -11.08 23.19
C HIS A 81 3.06 -11.78 24.09
N ALA A 82 3.26 -13.10 23.95
CA ALA A 82 4.21 -13.84 24.74
C ALA A 82 5.65 -13.62 24.26
N GLU A 83 6.60 -13.59 25.19
CA GLU A 83 8.02 -13.37 24.89
C GLU A 83 8.72 -14.64 24.37
N GLY A 84 9.65 -14.46 23.44
CA GLY A 84 10.56 -15.48 22.93
C GLY A 84 10.22 -16.03 21.54
N MET A 85 11.28 -16.38 20.78
CA MET A 85 11.19 -16.79 19.37
C MET A 85 10.37 -18.09 19.17
N GLY A 86 10.49 -19.06 20.08
CA GLY A 86 9.73 -20.31 20.00
C GLY A 86 8.22 -20.11 20.14
N LYS A 87 7.81 -19.16 20.99
CA LYS A 87 6.40 -18.78 21.14
C LYS A 87 5.90 -17.97 19.96
N ALA A 88 6.76 -17.15 19.33
CA ALA A 88 6.42 -16.43 18.12
C ALA A 88 6.07 -17.37 16.96
N MET A 89 6.79 -18.48 16.80
CA MET A 89 6.48 -19.49 15.77
C MET A 89 5.11 -20.16 16.01
N THR A 90 4.81 -20.53 17.26
CA THR A 90 3.47 -21.07 17.61
C THR A 90 2.37 -20.05 17.34
N THR A 91 2.64 -18.76 17.59
CA THR A 91 1.69 -17.68 17.32
C THR A 91 1.43 -17.50 15.83
N ILE A 92 2.47 -17.65 14.99
CA ILE A 92 2.32 -17.63 13.53
C ILE A 92 1.41 -18.77 13.07
N GLU A 93 1.58 -19.97 13.63
CA GLU A 93 0.72 -21.13 13.34
C GLU A 93 -0.72 -20.89 13.76
N LEU A 94 -0.96 -20.34 14.97
CA LEU A 94 -2.30 -19.96 15.42
C LEU A 94 -2.92 -18.88 14.51
N ALA A 95 -2.14 -17.89 14.14
CA ALA A 95 -2.59 -16.85 13.19
C ALA A 95 -2.92 -17.42 11.81
N ALA A 96 -2.24 -18.50 11.39
CA ALA A 96 -2.53 -19.18 10.13
C ALA A 96 -3.93 -19.81 10.09
N ARG A 97 -4.52 -20.15 11.24
CA ARG A 97 -5.92 -20.65 11.32
C ARG A 97 -6.94 -19.64 10.81
N VAL A 98 -6.60 -18.35 10.84
CA VAL A 98 -7.46 -17.29 10.28
C VAL A 98 -7.69 -17.49 8.78
N LYS A 99 -6.76 -18.12 8.06
CA LYS A 99 -6.88 -18.40 6.63
C LYS A 99 -8.12 -19.25 6.29
N GLU A 100 -8.51 -20.17 7.17
CA GLU A 100 -9.71 -21.01 6.99
C GLU A 100 -11.00 -20.18 6.96
N LYS A 101 -10.96 -18.99 7.56
CA LYS A 101 -12.07 -18.03 7.63
C LYS A 101 -12.01 -16.98 6.52
N TYR A 102 -11.07 -17.09 5.57
CA TYR A 102 -10.96 -16.13 4.48
C TYR A 102 -12.21 -16.15 3.60
N ALA A 103 -12.74 -14.97 3.38
CA ALA A 103 -13.83 -14.70 2.46
C ALA A 103 -13.52 -13.44 1.68
N GLU A 104 -13.73 -13.45 0.36
CA GLU A 104 -13.44 -12.34 -0.52
C GLU A 104 -14.03 -11.02 -0.01
N GLU A 105 -15.31 -11.03 0.39
CA GLU A 105 -16.03 -9.82 0.84
C GLU A 105 -15.47 -9.23 2.15
N TRP A 106 -14.95 -10.06 3.04
CA TRP A 106 -14.27 -9.56 4.23
C TRP A 106 -12.91 -8.97 3.87
N ILE A 107 -12.14 -9.64 3.02
CA ILE A 107 -10.81 -9.21 2.61
C ILE A 107 -10.91 -7.90 1.83
N ILE A 108 -11.80 -7.80 0.82
CA ILE A 108 -11.92 -6.58 0.01
C ILE A 108 -12.29 -5.35 0.84
N LYS A 109 -13.14 -5.50 1.85
CA LYS A 109 -13.48 -4.42 2.77
C LYS A 109 -12.25 -3.87 3.49
N ASN A 110 -11.39 -4.75 3.98
CA ASN A 110 -10.18 -4.37 4.69
C ASN A 110 -9.10 -3.83 3.75
N VAL A 111 -8.98 -4.40 2.57
CA VAL A 111 -8.08 -3.94 1.51
C VAL A 111 -8.41 -2.51 1.09
N ARG A 112 -9.68 -2.20 0.83
CA ARG A 112 -10.13 -0.83 0.51
C ARG A 112 -9.71 0.17 1.58
N ARG A 113 -9.91 -0.18 2.85
CA ARG A 113 -9.48 0.67 3.97
C ARG A 113 -7.97 0.88 3.99
N ALA A 114 -7.19 -0.18 3.79
CA ALA A 114 -5.73 -0.11 3.77
C ALA A 114 -5.22 0.73 2.59
N LEU A 115 -5.81 0.57 1.40
CA LEU A 115 -5.43 1.32 0.21
C LEU A 115 -5.80 2.80 0.31
N ALA A 116 -6.95 3.12 0.87
CA ALA A 116 -7.33 4.52 1.14
C ALA A 116 -6.34 5.19 2.11
N GLN A 117 -5.90 4.48 3.15
CA GLN A 117 -4.84 4.98 4.04
C GLN A 117 -3.50 5.09 3.33
N ALA A 118 -3.13 4.10 2.50
CA ALA A 118 -1.88 4.14 1.74
C ALA A 118 -1.85 5.37 0.82
N ALA A 119 -2.93 5.66 0.10
CA ALA A 119 -3.08 6.85 -0.73
C ALA A 119 -2.95 8.14 0.10
N LEU A 120 -3.64 8.21 1.23
CA LEU A 120 -3.60 9.36 2.14
C LEU A 120 -2.17 9.67 2.62
N TYR A 121 -1.34 8.64 2.82
CA TYR A 121 0.05 8.77 3.22
C TYR A 121 1.05 8.74 2.05
N GLY A 122 0.59 9.01 0.83
CA GLY A 122 1.44 9.21 -0.33
C GLY A 122 2.01 7.94 -0.98
N ASN A 123 1.45 6.76 -0.68
CA ASN A 123 1.80 5.55 -1.43
C ASN A 123 1.01 5.51 -2.73
N THR A 124 1.71 5.37 -3.85
CA THR A 124 1.09 5.23 -5.18
C THR A 124 1.27 3.86 -5.80
N HIS A 125 2.22 3.05 -5.29
CA HIS A 125 2.52 1.73 -5.82
C HIS A 125 2.72 0.73 -4.68
N ILE A 126 2.05 -0.41 -4.76
CA ILE A 126 2.14 -1.48 -3.76
C ILE A 126 2.31 -2.82 -4.46
N ARG A 127 3.35 -3.59 -4.09
CA ARG A 127 3.42 -5.01 -4.40
C ARG A 127 2.66 -5.78 -3.32
N ALA A 128 1.50 -6.28 -3.68
CA ALA A 128 0.55 -6.94 -2.80
C ALA A 128 0.65 -8.46 -2.95
N PHE A 129 0.95 -9.15 -1.85
CA PHE A 129 0.98 -10.61 -1.80
C PHE A 129 -0.36 -11.13 -1.29
N ALA A 130 -0.90 -12.11 -2.01
CA ALA A 130 -2.09 -12.86 -1.62
C ALA A 130 -1.70 -14.29 -1.28
N ASP A 131 -2.06 -14.75 -0.09
CA ASP A 131 -1.89 -16.16 0.26
C ASP A 131 -2.72 -17.03 -0.67
N VAL A 132 -2.07 -18.05 -1.22
CA VAL A 132 -2.68 -19.10 -2.05
C VAL A 132 -2.23 -20.44 -1.48
N ASP A 133 -3.12 -21.14 -0.82
CA ASP A 133 -2.93 -22.47 -0.24
C ASP A 133 -4.30 -23.13 0.00
N SER A 134 -4.30 -24.39 0.45
CA SER A 134 -5.53 -25.15 0.68
C SER A 134 -6.51 -24.49 1.67
N LYS A 135 -6.01 -23.67 2.61
CA LYS A 135 -6.81 -22.96 3.61
C LYS A 135 -7.31 -21.62 3.10
N ALA A 136 -6.39 -20.79 2.59
CA ALA A 136 -6.70 -19.46 2.05
C ALA A 136 -7.50 -19.53 0.75
N ARG A 137 -7.35 -20.63 0.02
CA ARG A 137 -7.91 -20.79 -1.33
C ARG A 137 -7.49 -19.64 -2.24
N LEU A 138 -8.39 -19.11 -3.05
CA LEU A 138 -8.15 -17.95 -3.92
C LEU A 138 -8.85 -16.67 -3.42
N GLU A 139 -9.36 -16.67 -2.20
CA GLU A 139 -10.16 -15.56 -1.69
C GLU A 139 -9.35 -14.25 -1.62
N GLY A 140 -8.07 -14.33 -1.19
CA GLY A 140 -7.16 -13.21 -1.21
C GLY A 140 -6.88 -12.69 -2.62
N MET A 141 -6.63 -13.58 -3.57
CA MET A 141 -6.36 -13.23 -4.97
C MET A 141 -7.55 -12.49 -5.60
N LYS A 142 -8.77 -13.02 -5.45
CA LYS A 142 -9.99 -12.41 -5.97
C LYS A 142 -10.16 -11.00 -5.43
N ALA A 143 -10.03 -10.82 -4.11
CA ALA A 143 -10.14 -9.53 -3.46
C ALA A 143 -9.08 -8.53 -3.95
N LEU A 144 -7.82 -8.96 -4.11
CA LEU A 144 -6.75 -8.08 -4.56
C LEU A 144 -6.88 -7.70 -6.04
N ILE A 145 -7.32 -8.61 -6.89
CA ILE A 145 -7.58 -8.32 -8.31
C ILE A 145 -8.71 -7.29 -8.43
N ARG A 146 -9.80 -7.48 -7.67
CA ARG A 146 -10.90 -6.53 -7.60
C ARG A 146 -10.44 -5.16 -7.10
N ALA A 147 -9.66 -5.12 -6.02
CA ALA A 147 -9.11 -3.88 -5.48
C ALA A 147 -8.19 -3.16 -6.48
N ARG A 148 -7.40 -3.88 -7.25
CA ARG A 148 -6.53 -3.32 -8.29
C ARG A 148 -7.34 -2.52 -9.30
N GLU A 149 -8.48 -3.04 -9.77
CA GLU A 149 -9.34 -2.33 -10.71
C GLU A 149 -10.03 -1.11 -10.08
N GLU A 150 -10.48 -1.25 -8.81
CA GLU A 150 -11.16 -0.16 -8.08
C GLU A 150 -10.22 1.02 -7.76
N PHE A 151 -8.94 0.77 -7.52
CA PHE A 151 -7.95 1.79 -7.14
C PHE A 151 -7.03 2.22 -8.27
N LYS A 152 -7.30 1.76 -9.49
CA LYS A 152 -6.54 2.13 -10.68
C LYS A 152 -6.47 3.65 -10.84
N GLY A 153 -5.25 4.18 -11.03
CA GLY A 153 -5.01 5.62 -11.11
C GLY A 153 -4.93 6.34 -9.76
N ILE A 154 -5.15 5.64 -8.63
CA ILE A 154 -4.95 6.16 -7.27
C ILE A 154 -3.77 5.44 -6.62
N VAL A 155 -3.83 4.11 -6.53
CA VAL A 155 -2.75 3.24 -6.05
C VAL A 155 -2.62 2.06 -7.01
N GLU A 156 -1.48 1.95 -7.65
CA GLU A 156 -1.19 0.84 -8.57
C GLU A 156 -0.80 -0.40 -7.78
N LEU A 157 -1.52 -1.51 -8.01
CA LEU A 157 -1.28 -2.79 -7.34
C LEU A 157 -0.62 -3.79 -8.28
N GLN A 158 0.56 -4.25 -7.90
CA GLN A 158 1.16 -5.46 -8.44
C GLN A 158 0.75 -6.63 -7.57
N VAL A 159 -0.22 -7.43 -8.02
CA VAL A 159 -0.73 -8.58 -7.27
C VAL A 159 0.14 -9.80 -7.52
N CYS A 160 0.60 -10.45 -6.45
CA CYS A 160 1.44 -11.64 -6.49
C CYS A 160 0.76 -12.79 -5.71
N ALA A 161 0.62 -13.94 -6.33
CA ALA A 161 0.26 -15.17 -5.64
C ALA A 161 1.43 -15.61 -4.74
N PHE A 162 1.12 -16.00 -3.51
CA PHE A 162 2.13 -16.31 -2.52
C PHE A 162 1.77 -17.56 -1.71
N ALA A 163 2.47 -18.66 -1.98
CA ALA A 163 2.35 -19.88 -1.19
C ALA A 163 3.12 -19.72 0.13
N GLN A 164 2.48 -19.09 1.13
CA GLN A 164 3.09 -18.69 2.41
C GLN A 164 3.77 -19.87 3.13
N ASP A 165 3.13 -21.03 3.14
CA ASP A 165 3.61 -22.20 3.88
C ASP A 165 4.54 -23.08 3.01
N GLY A 166 4.77 -22.66 1.76
CA GLY A 166 5.66 -23.31 0.80
C GLY A 166 4.99 -24.49 0.05
N LEU A 167 5.33 -24.68 -1.20
CA LEU A 167 4.75 -25.73 -2.07
C LEU A 167 5.06 -27.15 -1.57
N ALA A 168 6.20 -27.36 -0.91
CA ALA A 168 6.58 -28.67 -0.41
C ALA A 168 5.79 -29.11 0.84
N ARG A 169 5.33 -28.12 1.65
CA ARG A 169 4.54 -28.39 2.86
C ARG A 169 3.05 -28.42 2.60
N GLU A 170 2.61 -27.76 1.55
CA GLU A 170 1.21 -27.62 1.12
C GLU A 170 1.10 -28.05 -0.35
N PRO A 171 1.04 -29.34 -0.64
CA PRO A 171 1.00 -29.84 -2.04
C PRO A 171 -0.15 -29.24 -2.87
N GLY A 172 -1.32 -28.98 -2.25
CA GLY A 172 -2.45 -28.34 -2.92
C GLY A 172 -2.26 -26.87 -3.28
N ALA A 173 -1.16 -26.24 -2.84
CA ALA A 173 -0.87 -24.85 -3.19
C ALA A 173 -0.33 -24.69 -4.63
N SER A 174 -0.03 -25.78 -5.32
CA SER A 174 0.45 -25.80 -6.72
C SER A 174 -0.66 -26.09 -7.75
N GLU A 175 -1.84 -26.50 -7.29
CA GLU A 175 -3.02 -26.78 -8.12
C GLU A 175 -3.91 -25.53 -8.29
#